data_ee9ffdaffd0463534c6adcc0cdd2509f
#
_entry.id   ee9ffdaffd0463534c6adcc0cdd2509f
#
_cell.length_a   1.000
_cell.length_b   1.000
_cell.length_c   1.000
_cell.angle_alpha   90.00
_cell.angle_beta   90.00
_cell.angle_gamma   90.00
#
_symmetry.space_group_name_H-M   'P 1'
#
loop_
_entity.id
_entity.type
_entity.pdbx_description
1 polymer ?
#
loop_
_entity_poly.entity_id
_entity_poly.type
_entity_poly.pdbx_seq_one_letter_code
_entity_poly.pdbx_strand_id
1 'polypeptide(L)'
;MREPHRLLVIANETVEGTPLHDAIRARADEGPIEVLVVAPALNSRLRHWMSDEDAARRAAEERLVACLQRLERTGVRPYGWVGDADPLLAMEDALHVFSADEVIVATHPEERSNWLAHHLVDRARERFALPIAHVVVDAYVAA
;
A
#
# COMPACT_ATOMS: atom_id res chain seq x y z
N MET A 1 -20.59 -2.98 -20.49
CA MET A 1 -20.14 -2.42 -19.22
C MET A 1 -18.87 -3.12 -18.77
N ARG A 2 -17.80 -2.38 -18.61
CA ARG A 2 -16.53 -2.97 -18.19
C ARG A 2 -16.53 -3.22 -16.70
N GLU A 3 -16.03 -4.37 -16.33
CA GLU A 3 -15.75 -4.63 -14.93
C GLU A 3 -14.56 -3.75 -14.50
N PRO A 4 -14.58 -3.23 -13.27
CA PRO A 4 -13.45 -2.42 -12.84
C PRO A 4 -12.19 -3.25 -12.68
N HIS A 5 -11.06 -2.65 -13.01
CA HIS A 5 -9.75 -3.22 -12.72
C HIS A 5 -9.52 -3.14 -11.22
N ARG A 6 -9.21 -4.25 -10.59
CA ARG A 6 -9.04 -4.31 -9.14
C ARG A 6 -7.57 -4.26 -8.76
N LEU A 7 -7.23 -3.23 -8.06
CA LEU A 7 -5.86 -2.94 -7.67
C LEU A 7 -5.69 -3.05 -6.16
N LEU A 8 -4.79 -3.91 -5.73
CA LEU A 8 -4.40 -3.98 -4.32
C LEU A 8 -3.11 -3.18 -4.13
N VAL A 9 -3.12 -2.26 -3.19
CA VAL A 9 -1.96 -1.45 -2.86
C VAL A 9 -1.49 -1.79 -1.44
N ILE A 10 -0.24 -2.20 -1.32
CA ILE A 10 0.40 -2.39 -0.02
C ILE A 10 1.34 -1.22 0.16
N ALA A 11 1.03 -0.34 1.09
CA ALA A 11 1.79 0.88 1.30
C ALA A 11 2.54 0.80 2.62
N ASN A 12 3.83 0.54 2.52
CA ASN A 12 4.71 0.43 3.67
C ASN A 12 5.15 1.82 4.10
N GLU A 13 4.50 2.37 5.11
CA GLU A 13 4.78 3.68 5.72
C GLU A 13 4.52 4.92 4.86
N THR A 14 4.26 4.76 3.57
CA THR A 14 4.19 5.94 2.69
C THR A 14 2.97 5.90 1.78
N VAL A 15 1.81 6.03 2.39
CA VAL A 15 0.57 6.10 1.62
C VAL A 15 0.35 7.47 0.98
N GLU A 16 1.18 8.46 1.29
CA GLU A 16 0.98 9.84 0.84
C GLU A 16 1.84 10.29 -0.34
N GLY A 17 2.63 9.41 -0.90
CA GLY A 17 3.57 9.83 -1.94
C GLY A 17 2.93 10.06 -3.30
N THR A 18 3.39 11.11 -3.97
CA THR A 18 2.96 11.44 -5.33
C THR A 18 3.16 10.29 -6.33
N PRO A 19 4.30 9.58 -6.33
CA PRO A 19 4.47 8.48 -7.26
C PRO A 19 3.41 7.38 -7.12
N LEU A 20 2.96 7.10 -5.91
CA LEU A 20 1.89 6.13 -5.72
C LEU A 20 0.58 6.61 -6.31
N HIS A 21 0.22 7.86 -6.03
CA HIS A 21 -1.00 8.45 -6.58
C HIS A 21 -0.96 8.53 -8.11
N ASP A 22 0.18 8.85 -8.68
CA ASP A 22 0.36 8.89 -10.12
C ASP A 22 0.20 7.50 -10.74
N ALA A 23 0.74 6.47 -10.10
CA ALA A 23 0.61 5.10 -10.57
C ALA A 23 -0.84 4.63 -10.57
N ILE A 24 -1.58 4.98 -9.53
CA ILE A 24 -3.00 4.65 -9.44
C ILE A 24 -3.81 5.43 -10.48
N ARG A 25 -3.51 6.70 -10.62
CA ARG A 25 -4.18 7.55 -11.61
C ARG A 25 -3.97 7.07 -13.05
N ALA A 26 -2.75 6.64 -13.35
CA ALA A 26 -2.45 6.11 -14.68
C ALA A 26 -3.36 4.93 -15.03
N ARG A 27 -3.64 4.08 -14.06
CA ARG A 27 -4.56 2.96 -14.25
C ARG A 27 -6.01 3.40 -14.33
N ALA A 28 -6.38 4.40 -13.55
CA ALA A 28 -7.74 4.95 -13.58
C ALA A 28 -8.05 5.63 -14.92
N ASP A 29 -7.05 6.18 -15.57
CA ASP A 29 -7.21 6.79 -16.88
C ASP A 29 -7.53 5.76 -17.96
N GLU A 30 -7.19 4.51 -17.75
CA GLU A 30 -7.47 3.44 -18.71
C GLU A 30 -8.87 2.85 -18.58
N GLY A 31 -9.56 3.12 -17.50
CA GLY A 31 -10.92 2.61 -17.27
C GLY A 31 -11.29 2.62 -15.80
N PRO A 32 -12.48 2.10 -15.47
CA PRO A 32 -12.90 2.07 -14.07
C PRO A 32 -11.99 1.21 -13.22
N ILE A 33 -11.78 1.63 -11.99
CA ILE A 33 -10.82 0.99 -11.10
C ILE A 33 -11.37 0.96 -9.68
N GLU A 34 -11.19 -0.16 -9.00
CA GLU A 34 -11.39 -0.29 -7.56
C GLU A 34 -10.03 -0.47 -6.91
N VAL A 35 -9.80 0.23 -5.83
CA VAL A 35 -8.51 0.19 -5.14
C VAL A 35 -8.71 -0.21 -3.69
N LEU A 36 -8.02 -1.24 -3.27
CA LEU A 36 -7.91 -1.58 -1.85
C LEU A 36 -6.52 -1.21 -1.38
N VAL A 37 -6.44 -0.30 -0.41
CA VAL A 37 -5.17 0.11 0.18
C VAL A 37 -5.02 -0.56 1.53
N VAL A 38 -3.95 -1.32 1.71
CA VAL A 38 -3.64 -1.96 2.98
C VAL A 38 -2.36 -1.35 3.53
N ALA A 39 -2.46 -0.81 4.73
CA ALA A 39 -1.33 -0.22 5.43
C ALA A 39 -0.91 -1.18 6.54
N PRO A 40 0.22 -1.88 6.42
CA PRO A 40 0.68 -2.75 7.50
C PRO A 40 0.98 -1.93 8.76
N ALA A 41 0.61 -2.48 9.91
CA ALA A 41 0.82 -1.83 11.20
C ALA A 41 2.26 -2.04 11.66
N LEU A 42 3.22 -1.48 10.95
CA LEU A 42 4.63 -1.65 11.26
C LEU A 42 5.03 -0.84 12.49
N ASN A 43 5.78 -1.47 13.37
CA ASN A 43 6.35 -0.79 14.52
C ASN A 43 7.65 -0.10 14.13
N SER A 44 7.75 1.18 14.38
CA SER A 44 9.02 1.87 14.30
C SER A 44 9.88 1.45 15.48
N ARG A 45 11.18 1.72 15.43
CA ARG A 45 12.09 1.42 16.53
C ARG A 45 11.67 2.09 17.83
N LEU A 46 11.17 3.31 17.75
CA LEU A 46 10.70 4.04 18.91
C LEU A 46 9.49 3.37 19.54
N ARG A 47 8.58 2.91 18.72
CA ARG A 47 7.37 2.26 19.20
C ARG A 47 7.65 0.88 19.77
N HIS A 48 8.59 0.18 19.19
CA HIS A 48 9.03 -1.09 19.75
C HIS A 48 9.49 -0.90 21.18
N TRP A 49 10.19 0.20 21.42
CA TRP A 49 10.68 0.54 22.74
C TRP A 49 9.56 0.80 23.73
N MET A 50 8.48 1.36 23.28
CA MET A 50 7.32 1.68 24.10
C MET A 50 6.29 0.57 24.15
N SER A 51 6.47 -0.48 23.40
CA SER A 51 5.54 -1.60 23.29
C SER A 51 4.10 -1.15 22.97
N ASP A 52 3.97 -0.13 22.16
CA ASP A 52 2.68 0.46 21.87
C ASP A 52 2.20 0.10 20.46
N GLU A 53 1.61 -1.09 20.35
CA GLU A 53 1.01 -1.54 19.09
C GLU A 53 -0.20 -0.68 18.72
N ASP A 54 -0.91 -0.17 19.72
CA ASP A 54 -2.08 0.67 19.47
C ASP A 54 -1.68 1.99 18.83
N ALA A 55 -0.57 2.58 19.26
CA ALA A 55 -0.07 3.82 18.65
C ALA A 55 0.37 3.58 17.20
N ALA A 56 1.02 2.46 16.93
CA ALA A 56 1.45 2.11 15.57
C ALA A 56 0.24 1.93 14.65
N ARG A 57 -0.77 1.23 15.14
CA ARG A 57 -1.99 1.00 14.37
C ARG A 57 -2.75 2.31 14.14
N ARG A 58 -2.82 3.16 15.14
CA ARG A 58 -3.49 4.46 15.01
C ARG A 58 -2.80 5.35 13.99
N ALA A 59 -1.48 5.39 14.01
CA ALA A 59 -0.71 6.17 13.05
C ALA A 59 -0.92 5.64 11.63
N ALA A 60 -0.97 4.32 11.46
CA ALA A 60 -1.25 3.71 10.16
C ALA A 60 -2.67 4.06 9.69
N GLU A 61 -3.64 4.06 10.59
CA GLU A 61 -5.01 4.43 10.25
C GLU A 61 -5.11 5.88 9.79
N GLU A 62 -4.41 6.79 10.46
CA GLU A 62 -4.41 8.20 10.08
C GLU A 62 -3.84 8.41 8.68
N ARG A 63 -2.73 7.77 8.39
CA ARG A 63 -2.12 7.85 7.06
C ARG A 63 -3.03 7.25 6.00
N LEU A 64 -3.67 6.13 6.33
CA LEU A 64 -4.58 5.47 5.43
C LEU A 64 -5.78 6.34 5.08
N VAL A 65 -6.39 6.95 6.08
CA VAL A 65 -7.54 7.84 5.85
C VAL A 65 -7.16 9.00 4.92
N ALA A 66 -6.00 9.59 5.14
CA ALA A 66 -5.53 10.68 4.28
C ALA A 66 -5.35 10.21 2.83
N CYS A 67 -4.80 9.02 2.65
CA CYS A 67 -4.62 8.43 1.31
C CYS A 67 -5.98 8.21 0.63
N LEU A 68 -6.92 7.61 1.33
CA LEU A 68 -8.24 7.32 0.78
C LEU A 68 -8.97 8.59 0.38
N GLN A 69 -8.87 9.64 1.19
CA GLN A 69 -9.48 10.93 0.87
C GLN A 69 -8.90 11.53 -0.41
N ARG A 70 -7.59 11.43 -0.60
CA ARG A 70 -6.95 11.91 -1.82
C ARG A 70 -7.43 11.13 -3.03
N LEU A 71 -7.52 9.82 -2.91
CA LEU A 71 -7.96 8.97 -4.01
C LEU A 71 -9.42 9.25 -4.39
N GLU A 72 -10.27 9.49 -3.42
CA GLU A 72 -11.65 9.85 -3.70
C GLU A 72 -11.75 11.11 -4.58
N ARG A 73 -10.88 12.06 -4.34
CA ARG A 73 -10.87 13.31 -5.11
C ARG A 73 -10.51 13.09 -6.58
N THR A 74 -9.86 11.99 -6.89
CA THR A 74 -9.48 11.67 -8.28
C THR A 74 -10.53 10.82 -9.00
N GLY A 75 -11.66 10.54 -8.36
CA GLY A 75 -12.71 9.72 -8.95
C GLY A 75 -12.54 8.23 -8.81
N VAL A 76 -11.55 7.80 -8.04
CA VAL A 76 -11.30 6.39 -7.76
C VAL A 76 -12.19 5.94 -6.60
N ARG A 77 -12.61 4.68 -6.61
CA ARG A 77 -13.29 4.07 -5.46
C ARG A 77 -12.29 3.40 -4.54
N PRO A 78 -11.92 4.04 -3.46
CA PRO A 78 -10.93 3.46 -2.57
C PRO A 78 -11.59 2.73 -1.40
N TYR A 79 -10.98 1.62 -1.02
CA TYR A 79 -11.24 0.93 0.23
C TYR A 79 -9.92 0.83 0.95
N GLY A 80 -9.95 0.65 2.25
CA GLY A 80 -8.70 0.50 2.95
C GLY A 80 -8.86 -0.01 4.37
N TRP A 81 -7.83 -0.68 4.85
CA TRP A 81 -7.73 -1.06 6.25
C TRP A 81 -6.27 -1.18 6.67
N VAL A 82 -6.07 -1.22 7.97
CA VAL A 82 -4.75 -1.49 8.54
C VAL A 82 -4.60 -3.00 8.66
N GLY A 83 -3.56 -3.53 8.02
CA GLY A 83 -3.30 -4.96 8.01
C GLY A 83 -2.28 -5.40 9.05
N ASP A 84 -1.91 -6.67 8.97
CA ASP A 84 -0.90 -7.25 9.83
C ASP A 84 0.43 -6.50 9.70
N ALA A 85 1.24 -6.55 10.75
CA ALA A 85 2.56 -5.94 10.73
C ALA A 85 3.50 -6.57 9.72
N ASP A 86 3.30 -7.85 9.40
CA ASP A 86 4.04 -8.51 8.33
C ASP A 86 3.37 -8.18 7.00
N PRO A 87 4.03 -7.42 6.12
CA PRO A 87 3.40 -6.99 4.87
C PRO A 87 3.04 -8.15 3.94
N LEU A 88 3.77 -9.24 3.95
CA LEU A 88 3.43 -10.39 3.11
C LEU A 88 2.16 -11.06 3.61
N LEU A 89 2.01 -11.18 4.93
CA LEU A 89 0.79 -11.71 5.52
C LEU A 89 -0.39 -10.78 5.29
N ALA A 90 -0.18 -9.47 5.41
CA ALA A 90 -1.22 -8.48 5.12
C ALA A 90 -1.70 -8.60 3.68
N MET A 91 -0.78 -8.83 2.75
CA MET A 91 -1.10 -9.04 1.34
C MET A 91 -1.91 -10.31 1.15
N GLU A 92 -1.48 -11.40 1.78
CA GLU A 92 -2.18 -12.68 1.70
C GLU A 92 -3.61 -12.56 2.23
N ASP A 93 -3.77 -11.94 3.39
CA ASP A 93 -5.10 -11.73 3.97
C ASP A 93 -6.00 -10.91 3.05
N ALA A 94 -5.46 -9.87 2.46
CA ALA A 94 -6.21 -9.02 1.54
C ALA A 94 -6.65 -9.79 0.30
N LEU A 95 -5.79 -10.62 -0.25
CA LEU A 95 -6.10 -11.38 -1.46
C LEU A 95 -7.14 -12.48 -1.21
N HIS A 96 -7.37 -12.87 0.04
CA HIS A 96 -8.45 -13.80 0.37
C HIS A 96 -9.83 -13.16 0.24
N VAL A 97 -9.93 -11.84 0.41
CA VAL A 97 -11.23 -11.16 0.39
C VAL A 97 -11.39 -10.19 -0.78
N PHE A 98 -10.31 -9.89 -1.47
CA PHE A 98 -10.33 -8.96 -2.59
C PHE A 98 -9.65 -9.61 -3.78
N SER A 99 -10.41 -9.86 -4.83
CA SER A 99 -9.87 -10.50 -6.04
C SER A 99 -9.14 -9.46 -6.88
N ALA A 100 -7.87 -9.25 -6.57
CA ALA A 100 -7.07 -8.26 -7.27
C ALA A 100 -6.63 -8.75 -8.64
N ASP A 101 -6.56 -7.83 -9.58
CA ASP A 101 -5.98 -8.09 -10.90
C ASP A 101 -4.50 -7.73 -10.91
N GLU A 102 -4.10 -6.86 -10.00
CA GLU A 102 -2.73 -6.36 -9.93
C GLU A 102 -2.44 -5.91 -8.51
N VAL A 103 -1.17 -5.99 -8.11
CA VAL A 103 -0.73 -5.51 -6.80
C VAL A 103 0.35 -4.44 -7.00
N ILE A 104 0.25 -3.36 -6.25
CA ILE A 104 1.32 -2.36 -6.16
C ILE A 104 1.89 -2.41 -4.75
N VAL A 105 3.19 -2.55 -4.64
CA VAL A 105 3.91 -2.41 -3.37
C VAL A 105 4.60 -1.07 -3.37
N ALA A 106 4.24 -0.20 -2.45
CA ALA A 106 4.81 1.14 -2.33
C ALA A 106 5.76 1.22 -1.14
N THR A 107 6.96 1.66 -1.39
CA THR A 107 7.99 1.78 -0.35
C THR A 107 8.70 3.12 -0.49
N HIS A 108 9.41 3.53 0.54
CA HIS A 108 10.19 4.74 0.43
C HIS A 108 11.70 4.40 0.26
N PRO A 109 12.52 5.38 -0.14
CA PRO A 109 13.88 5.11 -0.63
C PRO A 109 14.95 4.90 0.44
N GLU A 110 14.60 4.82 1.73
CA GLU A 110 15.59 4.53 2.75
C GLU A 110 16.21 3.16 2.53
N GLU A 111 17.49 3.04 2.73
CA GLU A 111 18.23 1.81 2.48
C GLU A 111 17.60 0.57 3.10
N ARG A 112 17.18 0.68 4.35
CA ARG A 112 16.54 -0.45 5.03
C ARG A 112 15.23 -0.83 4.39
N SER A 113 14.44 0.16 4.03
CA SER A 113 13.16 -0.07 3.39
C SER A 113 13.35 -0.69 2.02
N ASN A 114 14.36 -0.24 1.29
CA ASN A 114 14.66 -0.81 -0.02
C ASN A 114 15.03 -2.28 0.07
N TRP A 115 15.85 -2.62 1.05
CA TRP A 115 16.26 -4.00 1.24
C TRP A 115 15.06 -4.88 1.57
N LEU A 116 14.24 -4.44 2.52
CA LEU A 116 13.02 -5.15 2.89
C LEU A 116 12.03 -5.22 1.73
N ALA A 117 11.94 -4.12 0.98
CA ALA A 117 11.06 -4.06 -0.17
C ALA A 117 11.45 -5.06 -1.26
N HIS A 118 12.73 -5.22 -1.53
CA HIS A 118 13.19 -6.19 -2.51
C HIS A 118 12.81 -7.61 -2.11
N HIS A 119 13.03 -7.97 -0.84
CA HIS A 119 12.62 -9.29 -0.37
C HIS A 119 11.11 -9.46 -0.39
N LEU A 120 10.38 -8.45 0.01
CA LEU A 120 8.93 -8.50 0.00
C LEU A 120 8.40 -8.70 -1.43
N VAL A 121 8.88 -7.90 -2.36
CA VAL A 121 8.44 -7.97 -3.76
C VAL A 121 8.79 -9.32 -4.37
N ASP A 122 10.02 -9.78 -4.16
CA ASP A 122 10.45 -11.07 -4.69
C ASP A 122 9.63 -12.23 -4.10
N ARG A 123 9.40 -12.20 -2.80
CA ARG A 123 8.58 -13.23 -2.15
C ARG A 123 7.13 -13.20 -2.64
N ALA A 124 6.60 -12.01 -2.82
CA ALA A 124 5.24 -11.87 -3.31
C ALA A 124 5.12 -12.40 -4.75
N ARG A 125 6.10 -12.12 -5.59
CA ARG A 125 6.12 -12.63 -6.96
C ARG A 125 6.22 -14.14 -7.02
N GLU A 126 6.94 -14.73 -6.08
CA GLU A 126 7.03 -16.18 -5.99
C GLU A 126 5.74 -16.82 -5.49
N ARG A 127 5.04 -16.13 -4.61
CA ARG A 127 3.88 -16.68 -3.92
C ARG A 127 2.57 -16.46 -4.63
N PHE A 128 2.42 -15.33 -5.29
CA PHE A 128 1.16 -14.94 -5.92
C PHE A 128 1.30 -14.84 -7.42
N ALA A 129 0.36 -15.44 -8.13
CA ALA A 129 0.37 -15.44 -9.60
C ALA A 129 -0.31 -14.17 -10.15
N LEU A 130 0.17 -13.02 -9.73
CA LEU A 130 -0.38 -11.72 -10.12
C LEU A 130 0.75 -10.79 -10.52
N PRO A 131 0.49 -9.85 -11.44
CA PRO A 131 1.46 -8.79 -11.70
C PRO A 131 1.68 -7.96 -10.44
N ILE A 132 2.92 -7.77 -10.07
CA ILE A 132 3.29 -6.99 -8.89
C ILE A 132 4.23 -5.89 -9.32
N ALA A 133 3.79 -4.64 -9.17
CA ALA A 133 4.60 -3.48 -9.45
C ALA A 133 5.17 -2.91 -8.16
N HIS A 134 6.41 -2.49 -8.20
CA HIS A 134 7.05 -1.85 -7.06
C HIS A 134 7.19 -0.35 -7.34
N VAL A 135 6.60 0.46 -6.50
CA VAL A 135 6.67 1.91 -6.60
C VAL A 135 7.48 2.44 -5.44
N VAL A 136 8.51 3.20 -5.73
CA VAL A 136 9.30 3.86 -4.69
C VAL A 136 8.76 5.26 -4.51
N VAL A 137 8.32 5.55 -3.30
CA VAL A 137 7.74 6.84 -2.97
C VAL A 137 8.81 7.69 -2.30
N ASP A 138 9.08 8.86 -2.86
CA ASP A 138 10.04 9.77 -2.29
C ASP A 138 9.44 10.48 -1.09
N ALA A 139 10.01 10.23 0.08
CA ALA A 139 9.48 10.76 1.34
C ALA A 139 9.73 12.25 1.52
N TYR A 140 10.53 12.86 0.68
CA TYR A 140 10.96 14.23 0.87
C TYR A 140 10.51 15.19 -0.20
N VAL A 141 9.39 14.94 -0.75
CA VAL A 141 8.84 15.88 -1.71
C VAL A 141 8.26 17.11 -1.04
N ALA A 142 8.29 17.15 0.23
CA ALA A 142 7.70 18.25 0.93
C ALA A 142 8.74 19.30 1.22
N ALA A 143 9.27 19.90 0.43
CA ALA A 143 10.01 21.09 0.84
C ALA A 143 9.12 22.32 0.73
#